data_4e209324bd1a91dfc62d7764437f8f85
#
_entry.id   4e209324bd1a91dfc62d7764437f8f85
#
_cell.length_a   1.000
_cell.length_b   1.000
_cell.length_c   1.000
_cell.angle_alpha   90.00
_cell.angle_beta   90.00
_cell.angle_gamma   90.00
#
_symmetry.space_group_name_H-M   'P 1'
#
loop_
_entity.id
_entity.type
_entity.pdbx_description
1 polymer ?
#
loop_
_entity_poly.entity_id
_entity_poly.type
_entity_poly.pdbx_seq_one_letter_code
_entity_poly.pdbx_strand_id
1 'polypeptide(L)'
;MASPPDTDSLSALRAENARLVALLEANGIPWRDTHAPIEPTAPTAPKPSRLSTPEKLALFGRLFRGRPDVYPVRWESKTSDKSGYAPACANEWRKGVCEKPRIKCSECGNRELIPMADAVLFKHLAGDHTIGAYPLLTDDTCHFLAVDFDEADWRDDAQAFVLSCRELGAPVALEISRSGNGAHAWIFFADRVAARDARRLGSAIISHTCARTRQLKLSSYDRLFPNQDTMPKGGFGNLIALPLQKAARERDFSVFVDEALRPHADQWAFLASMPRMEPSDIEPTILRATGGAHPLDVTFVEEEDLREPWKRPASVSGKILGPLPERLTVTLSNQIYF
;
A
#
# COMPACT_ATOMS: atom_id res chain seq x y z
N MET A 1 36.34 12.36 -4.80
CA MET A 1 37.42 11.34 -4.86
C MET A 1 37.16 10.39 -3.71
N ALA A 2 36.62 9.21 -4.00
CA ALA A 2 36.40 8.19 -2.99
C ALA A 2 37.71 7.52 -2.67
N SER A 3 38.05 7.42 -1.38
CA SER A 3 39.25 6.71 -0.90
C SER A 3 39.12 5.21 -1.26
N PRO A 4 40.21 4.54 -1.65
CA PRO A 4 40.18 3.11 -1.91
C PRO A 4 39.84 2.33 -0.64
N PRO A 5 39.10 1.21 -0.72
CA PRO A 5 38.79 0.40 0.45
C PRO A 5 40.09 -0.15 1.07
N ASP A 6 40.10 -0.11 2.38
CA ASP A 6 41.22 -0.49 3.23
C ASP A 6 41.59 -1.98 2.98
N THR A 7 42.73 -2.25 2.35
CA THR A 7 43.19 -3.61 2.01
C THR A 7 43.38 -4.47 3.27
N ASP A 8 43.65 -3.86 4.42
CA ASP A 8 43.75 -4.54 5.71
C ASP A 8 42.43 -5.09 6.20
N SER A 9 41.32 -4.36 5.96
CA SER A 9 39.96 -4.80 6.30
C SER A 9 39.53 -6.02 5.48
N LEU A 10 39.87 -6.05 4.20
CA LEU A 10 39.55 -7.19 3.31
C LEU A 10 40.34 -8.46 3.68
N SER A 11 41.59 -8.32 4.08
CA SER A 11 42.41 -9.45 4.52
C SER A 11 41.92 -10.03 5.85
N ALA A 12 41.54 -9.16 6.80
CA ALA A 12 40.94 -9.58 8.07
C ALA A 12 39.59 -10.30 7.89
N LEU A 13 38.72 -9.80 7.02
CA LEU A 13 37.44 -10.45 6.70
C LEU A 13 37.65 -11.81 6.04
N ARG A 14 38.61 -11.98 5.16
CA ARG A 14 38.95 -13.25 4.54
C ARG A 14 39.48 -14.26 5.55
N ALA A 15 40.34 -13.83 6.47
CA ALA A 15 40.88 -14.68 7.53
C ALA A 15 39.77 -15.16 8.49
N GLU A 16 38.86 -14.25 8.87
CA GLU A 16 37.73 -14.60 9.73
C GLU A 16 36.72 -15.53 9.01
N ASN A 17 36.44 -15.31 7.74
CA ASN A 17 35.61 -16.20 6.95
C ASN A 17 36.21 -17.59 6.87
N ALA A 18 37.50 -17.71 6.60
CA ALA A 18 38.20 -19.01 6.58
C ALA A 18 38.12 -19.72 7.94
N ARG A 19 38.25 -18.97 9.04
CA ARG A 19 38.11 -19.51 10.40
C ARG A 19 36.72 -20.03 10.68
N LEU A 20 35.69 -19.29 10.29
CA LEU A 20 34.28 -19.71 10.45
C LEU A 20 33.95 -20.93 9.62
N VAL A 21 34.43 -21.02 8.38
CA VAL A 21 34.26 -22.19 7.52
C VAL A 21 34.88 -23.42 8.16
N ALA A 22 36.11 -23.31 8.66
CA ALA A 22 36.79 -24.42 9.32
C ALA A 22 36.04 -24.89 10.59
N LEU A 23 35.45 -23.99 11.36
CA LEU A 23 34.62 -24.34 12.51
C LEU A 23 33.33 -25.07 12.10
N LEU A 24 32.66 -24.66 11.04
CA LEU A 24 31.48 -25.32 10.52
C LEU A 24 31.80 -26.73 10.04
N GLU A 25 32.93 -26.92 9.30
CA GLU A 25 33.41 -28.22 8.83
C GLU A 25 33.80 -29.15 9.99
N ALA A 26 34.49 -28.62 11.00
CA ALA A 26 34.88 -29.39 12.19
C ALA A 26 33.66 -29.89 13.00
N ASN A 27 32.53 -29.18 12.93
CA ASN A 27 31.29 -29.56 13.62
C ASN A 27 30.29 -30.29 12.70
N GLY A 28 30.67 -30.64 11.47
CA GLY A 28 29.81 -31.35 10.53
C GLY A 28 28.57 -30.55 10.07
N ILE A 29 28.62 -29.21 10.19
CA ILE A 29 27.52 -28.33 9.79
C ILE A 29 27.67 -28.03 8.30
N PRO A 30 26.71 -28.40 7.43
CA PRO A 30 26.75 -28.07 6.02
C PRO A 30 26.60 -26.57 5.85
N TRP A 31 27.64 -25.91 5.35
CA TRP A 31 27.68 -24.45 5.16
C TRP A 31 27.66 -24.04 3.69
N ARG A 32 27.83 -24.98 2.78
CA ARG A 32 27.60 -24.77 1.34
C ARG A 32 26.21 -25.27 1.00
N ASP A 33 25.41 -24.43 0.34
CA ASP A 33 24.22 -24.90 -0.31
C ASP A 33 24.64 -25.95 -1.37
N THR A 34 24.35 -27.21 -1.10
CA THR A 34 24.54 -28.31 -2.05
C THR A 34 23.48 -28.35 -3.15
N HIS A 35 22.62 -27.34 -3.22
CA HIS A 35 21.82 -27.12 -4.40
C HIS A 35 22.78 -26.76 -5.55
N ALA A 36 22.86 -27.66 -6.55
CA ALA A 36 23.54 -27.38 -7.79
C ALA A 36 23.15 -25.97 -8.24
N PRO A 37 24.06 -25.16 -8.79
CA PRO A 37 23.71 -23.88 -9.34
C PRO A 37 22.52 -24.11 -10.26
N ILE A 38 21.34 -23.63 -9.86
CA ILE A 38 20.23 -23.51 -10.79
C ILE A 38 20.79 -22.56 -11.83
N GLU A 39 21.22 -23.09 -12.99
CA GLU A 39 21.52 -22.25 -14.12
C GLU A 39 20.34 -21.29 -14.23
N PRO A 40 20.56 -19.96 -14.24
CA PRO A 40 19.49 -19.03 -14.43
C PRO A 40 18.85 -19.40 -15.76
N THR A 41 17.79 -20.17 -15.72
CA THR A 41 16.91 -20.35 -16.86
C THR A 41 16.53 -18.94 -17.24
N ALA A 42 17.01 -18.51 -18.40
CA ALA A 42 16.67 -17.21 -18.95
C ALA A 42 15.17 -17.04 -18.75
N PRO A 43 14.70 -15.93 -18.15
CA PRO A 43 13.30 -15.75 -17.85
C PRO A 43 12.53 -15.99 -19.14
N THR A 44 11.82 -17.10 -19.22
CA THR A 44 10.97 -17.42 -20.35
C THR A 44 9.99 -16.25 -20.45
N ALA A 45 10.06 -15.49 -21.52
CA ALA A 45 9.18 -14.36 -21.71
C ALA A 45 7.74 -14.82 -21.43
N PRO A 46 7.01 -14.16 -20.51
CA PRO A 46 5.70 -14.61 -20.12
C PRO A 46 4.85 -14.77 -21.38
N LYS A 47 4.25 -15.94 -21.56
CA LYS A 47 3.34 -16.18 -22.69
C LYS A 47 2.25 -15.12 -22.62
N PRO A 48 1.96 -14.40 -23.73
CA PRO A 48 0.96 -13.35 -23.72
C PRO A 48 -0.36 -13.89 -23.17
N SER A 49 -1.01 -13.10 -22.30
CA SER A 49 -2.29 -13.46 -21.72
C SER A 49 -3.31 -13.68 -22.84
N ARG A 50 -3.94 -14.84 -22.84
CA ARG A 50 -5.04 -15.16 -23.74
C ARG A 50 -6.41 -14.75 -23.19
N LEU A 51 -6.45 -14.00 -22.09
CA LEU A 51 -7.69 -13.57 -21.46
C LEU A 51 -8.49 -12.68 -22.41
N SER A 52 -9.74 -13.03 -22.62
CA SER A 52 -10.74 -12.21 -23.30
C SER A 52 -11.07 -10.95 -22.45
N THR A 53 -11.71 -9.97 -23.06
CA THR A 53 -12.15 -8.75 -22.33
C THR A 53 -13.02 -9.06 -21.11
N PRO A 54 -14.04 -9.95 -21.19
CA PRO A 54 -14.82 -10.33 -20.00
C PRO A 54 -13.97 -10.98 -18.89
N GLU A 55 -13.03 -11.84 -19.26
CA GLU A 55 -12.14 -12.49 -18.28
C GLU A 55 -11.20 -11.48 -17.61
N LYS A 56 -10.69 -10.49 -18.35
CA LYS A 56 -9.90 -9.38 -17.80
C LYS A 56 -10.72 -8.55 -16.82
N LEU A 57 -11.97 -8.23 -17.16
CA LEU A 57 -12.88 -7.49 -16.27
C LEU A 57 -13.18 -8.28 -15.00
N ALA A 58 -13.48 -9.58 -15.14
CA ALA A 58 -13.74 -10.45 -13.98
C ALA A 58 -12.51 -10.58 -13.06
N LEU A 59 -11.32 -10.75 -13.64
CA LEU A 59 -10.05 -10.78 -12.88
C LEU A 59 -9.83 -9.45 -12.15
N PHE A 60 -9.93 -8.34 -12.85
CA PHE A 60 -9.71 -7.01 -12.31
C PHE A 60 -10.73 -6.69 -11.19
N GLY A 61 -12.01 -6.89 -11.46
CA GLY A 61 -13.08 -6.67 -10.48
C GLY A 61 -12.97 -7.56 -9.24
N ARG A 62 -12.36 -8.75 -9.37
CA ARG A 62 -12.08 -9.65 -8.23
C ARG A 62 -10.91 -9.16 -7.39
N LEU A 63 -9.79 -8.74 -8.00
CA LEU A 63 -8.59 -8.33 -7.29
C LEU A 63 -8.77 -6.98 -6.60
N PHE A 64 -9.35 -6.01 -7.29
CA PHE A 64 -9.50 -4.63 -6.81
C PHE A 64 -10.89 -4.35 -6.24
N ARG A 65 -11.52 -5.38 -5.67
CA ARG A 65 -12.87 -5.29 -5.15
C ARG A 65 -12.93 -4.48 -3.85
N GLY A 66 -13.55 -3.31 -3.92
CA GLY A 66 -13.94 -2.50 -2.77
C GLY A 66 -15.46 -2.54 -2.55
N ARG A 67 -16.02 -1.45 -2.03
CA ARG A 67 -17.46 -1.29 -1.86
C ARG A 67 -18.19 -1.49 -3.20
N PRO A 68 -19.23 -2.33 -3.24
CA PRO A 68 -19.96 -2.60 -4.48
C PRO A 68 -21.00 -1.52 -4.80
N ASP A 69 -21.48 -0.78 -3.79
CA ASP A 69 -22.59 0.16 -3.88
C ASP A 69 -22.16 1.57 -4.33
N VAL A 70 -20.85 1.86 -4.35
CA VAL A 70 -20.31 3.16 -4.71
C VAL A 70 -18.85 3.04 -5.12
N TYR A 71 -18.41 3.92 -6.00
CA TYR A 71 -16.99 4.08 -6.36
C TYR A 71 -16.62 5.55 -6.47
N PRO A 72 -15.36 5.93 -6.21
CA PRO A 72 -14.90 7.29 -6.41
C PRO A 72 -14.54 7.53 -7.88
N VAL A 73 -14.95 8.67 -8.40
CA VAL A 73 -14.61 9.15 -9.74
C VAL A 73 -13.68 10.33 -9.63
N ARG A 74 -12.61 10.33 -10.40
CA ARG A 74 -11.70 11.46 -10.50
C ARG A 74 -12.35 12.59 -11.30
N TRP A 75 -12.20 13.79 -10.76
CA TRP A 75 -12.57 15.03 -11.44
C TRP A 75 -11.36 15.95 -11.56
N GLU A 76 -11.34 16.76 -12.60
CA GLU A 76 -10.35 17.80 -12.82
C GLU A 76 -11.08 19.12 -13.12
N SER A 77 -10.64 20.20 -12.50
CA SER A 77 -11.22 21.50 -12.74
C SER A 77 -10.74 22.05 -14.09
N LYS A 78 -11.67 22.57 -14.89
CA LYS A 78 -11.34 23.21 -16.16
C LYS A 78 -10.75 24.62 -16.00
N THR A 79 -10.90 25.20 -14.81
CA THR A 79 -10.56 26.61 -14.54
C THR A 79 -9.46 26.79 -13.51
N SER A 80 -9.01 25.69 -12.89
CA SER A 80 -7.94 25.70 -11.88
C SER A 80 -7.24 24.35 -11.91
N ASP A 81 -5.99 24.28 -11.44
CA ASP A 81 -5.21 23.05 -11.37
C ASP A 81 -5.69 22.05 -10.30
N LYS A 82 -6.89 22.26 -9.78
CA LYS A 82 -7.47 21.40 -8.75
C LYS A 82 -8.04 20.15 -9.37
N SER A 83 -7.72 19.02 -8.75
CA SER A 83 -8.30 17.73 -9.06
C SER A 83 -8.58 16.96 -7.76
N GLY A 84 -9.40 15.93 -7.85
CA GLY A 84 -9.75 15.12 -6.70
C GLY A 84 -10.67 13.97 -7.07
N TYR A 85 -11.21 13.33 -6.05
CA TYR A 85 -12.19 12.26 -6.22
C TYR A 85 -13.50 12.62 -5.52
N ALA A 86 -14.60 12.17 -6.10
CA ALA A 86 -15.93 12.28 -5.51
C ALA A 86 -16.66 10.94 -5.66
N PRO A 87 -17.54 10.56 -4.72
CA PRO A 87 -18.37 9.37 -4.89
C PRO A 87 -19.27 9.53 -6.11
N ALA A 88 -19.37 8.50 -6.94
CA ALA A 88 -20.26 8.47 -8.09
C ALA A 88 -21.72 8.60 -7.62
N CYS A 89 -22.41 9.60 -8.13
CA CYS A 89 -23.77 9.93 -7.73
C CYS A 89 -24.60 10.39 -8.92
N ALA A 90 -25.77 9.80 -9.12
CA ALA A 90 -26.68 10.16 -10.22
C ALA A 90 -27.24 11.59 -10.08
N ASN A 91 -27.29 12.11 -8.86
CA ASN A 91 -27.73 13.47 -8.57
C ASN A 91 -26.59 14.50 -8.55
N GLU A 92 -25.35 14.13 -8.91
CA GLU A 92 -24.22 15.04 -8.86
C GLU A 92 -24.45 16.28 -9.76
N TRP A 93 -24.27 17.46 -9.18
CA TRP A 93 -24.52 18.78 -9.81
C TRP A 93 -25.96 19.01 -10.33
N ARG A 94 -26.90 18.14 -10.00
CA ARG A 94 -28.31 18.33 -10.38
C ARG A 94 -28.88 19.55 -9.63
N LYS A 95 -29.31 20.54 -10.39
CA LYS A 95 -29.86 21.81 -9.85
C LYS A 95 -31.09 21.52 -8.96
N GLY A 96 -31.08 22.11 -7.76
CA GLY A 96 -32.15 21.96 -6.78
C GLY A 96 -32.14 20.65 -5.98
N VAL A 97 -31.18 19.75 -6.26
CA VAL A 97 -31.03 18.46 -5.57
C VAL A 97 -29.65 18.33 -4.96
N CYS A 98 -28.60 18.59 -5.74
CA CYS A 98 -27.20 18.52 -5.27
C CYS A 98 -26.79 19.88 -4.69
N GLU A 99 -26.35 19.88 -3.45
CA GLU A 99 -25.96 21.08 -2.72
C GLU A 99 -24.44 21.27 -2.60
N LYS A 100 -23.66 20.58 -3.46
CA LYS A 100 -22.21 20.84 -3.55
C LYS A 100 -21.94 22.29 -3.95
N PRO A 101 -20.89 22.93 -3.40
CA PRO A 101 -19.94 22.42 -2.40
C PRO A 101 -20.40 22.62 -0.95
N ARG A 102 -21.62 23.13 -0.71
CA ARG A 102 -22.13 23.52 0.60
C ARG A 102 -22.29 22.33 1.56
N ILE A 103 -22.77 21.19 1.05
CA ILE A 103 -22.97 19.95 1.82
C ILE A 103 -22.03 18.89 1.26
N LYS A 104 -21.36 18.14 2.14
CA LYS A 104 -20.54 16.98 1.77
C LYS A 104 -21.41 15.82 1.32
N CYS A 105 -20.87 14.99 0.42
CA CYS A 105 -21.56 13.78 -0.03
C CYS A 105 -21.82 12.79 1.11
N SER A 106 -20.97 12.74 2.13
CA SER A 106 -21.18 11.90 3.32
C SER A 106 -22.41 12.31 4.14
N GLU A 107 -22.78 13.59 4.11
CA GLU A 107 -23.88 14.19 4.87
C GLU A 107 -25.13 14.44 4.02
N CYS A 108 -25.03 14.23 2.69
CA CYS A 108 -26.10 14.55 1.75
C CYS A 108 -27.23 13.53 1.84
N GLY A 109 -28.44 14.00 2.16
CA GLY A 109 -29.66 13.18 2.17
C GLY A 109 -30.21 12.82 0.77
N ASN A 110 -29.79 13.58 -0.26
CA ASN A 110 -30.26 13.43 -1.64
C ASN A 110 -29.29 12.61 -2.52
N ARG A 111 -28.30 11.96 -1.91
CA ARG A 111 -27.33 11.16 -2.66
C ARG A 111 -27.98 9.91 -3.25
N GLU A 112 -27.74 9.70 -4.53
CA GLU A 112 -28.12 8.50 -5.26
C GLU A 112 -26.85 7.86 -5.80
N LEU A 113 -26.26 6.97 -4.99
CA LEU A 113 -24.95 6.38 -5.28
C LEU A 113 -25.06 5.42 -6.46
N ILE A 114 -24.04 5.43 -7.31
CA ILE A 114 -23.94 4.56 -8.48
C ILE A 114 -23.10 3.35 -8.11
N PRO A 115 -23.59 2.12 -8.24
CA PRO A 115 -22.84 0.92 -7.93
C PRO A 115 -21.69 0.66 -8.91
N MET A 116 -20.65 -0.01 -8.41
CA MET A 116 -19.58 -0.51 -9.26
C MET A 116 -20.09 -1.62 -10.16
N ALA A 117 -19.88 -1.51 -11.46
CA ALA A 117 -20.29 -2.48 -12.46
C ALA A 117 -19.17 -2.71 -13.50
N ASP A 118 -19.22 -3.83 -14.22
CA ASP A 118 -18.24 -4.17 -15.26
C ASP A 118 -18.11 -3.08 -16.32
N ALA A 119 -19.21 -2.42 -16.68
CA ALA A 119 -19.19 -1.30 -17.62
C ALA A 119 -18.38 -0.10 -17.08
N VAL A 120 -18.36 0.13 -15.78
CA VAL A 120 -17.59 1.18 -15.13
C VAL A 120 -16.09 0.81 -15.16
N LEU A 121 -15.77 -0.45 -14.82
CA LEU A 121 -14.41 -0.97 -14.90
C LEU A 121 -13.88 -0.93 -16.34
N PHE A 122 -14.71 -1.32 -17.32
CA PHE A 122 -14.36 -1.26 -18.74
C PHE A 122 -13.98 0.17 -19.14
N LYS A 123 -14.81 1.16 -18.81
CA LYS A 123 -14.56 2.57 -19.13
C LYS A 123 -13.28 3.11 -18.51
N HIS A 124 -12.95 2.68 -17.29
CA HIS A 124 -11.68 3.01 -16.64
C HIS A 124 -10.49 2.42 -17.42
N LEU A 125 -10.54 1.13 -17.73
CA LEU A 125 -9.48 0.43 -18.45
C LEU A 125 -9.35 0.92 -19.90
N ALA A 126 -10.45 1.38 -20.52
CA ALA A 126 -10.47 1.98 -21.85
C ALA A 126 -9.96 3.43 -21.88
N GLY A 127 -9.92 4.11 -20.72
CA GLY A 127 -9.40 5.47 -20.60
C GLY A 127 -10.46 6.56 -20.60
N ASP A 128 -11.75 6.21 -20.64
CA ASP A 128 -12.85 7.19 -20.67
C ASP A 128 -12.93 8.01 -19.38
N HIS A 129 -12.59 7.38 -18.24
CA HIS A 129 -12.51 8.05 -16.95
C HIS A 129 -11.51 7.36 -16.01
N THR A 130 -11.15 8.03 -14.93
CA THR A 130 -10.35 7.46 -13.85
C THR A 130 -11.24 7.23 -12.65
N ILE A 131 -11.22 6.01 -12.12
CA ILE A 131 -11.95 5.67 -10.89
C ILE A 131 -11.00 5.12 -9.84
N GLY A 132 -11.49 5.02 -8.62
CA GLY A 132 -10.86 4.33 -7.52
C GLY A 132 -11.78 3.27 -6.92
N ALA A 133 -11.34 2.71 -5.82
CA ALA A 133 -12.12 1.85 -4.94
C ALA A 133 -12.14 2.41 -3.53
N TYR A 134 -13.22 2.15 -2.80
CA TYR A 134 -13.29 2.29 -1.34
C TYR A 134 -13.02 0.90 -0.74
N PRO A 135 -11.81 0.62 -0.22
CA PRO A 135 -11.44 -0.73 0.21
C PRO A 135 -12.20 -1.20 1.45
N LEU A 136 -12.54 -0.28 2.37
CA LEU A 136 -13.28 -0.60 3.59
C LEU A 136 -14.75 -0.86 3.26
N LEU A 137 -15.23 -2.07 3.57
CA LEU A 137 -16.62 -2.47 3.38
C LEU A 137 -17.48 -2.04 4.58
N THR A 138 -18.80 -2.06 4.40
CA THR A 138 -19.76 -1.64 5.43
C THR A 138 -19.79 -2.55 6.67
N ASP A 139 -19.22 -3.73 6.56
CA ASP A 139 -19.07 -4.73 7.64
C ASP A 139 -17.66 -4.73 8.26
N ASP A 140 -16.90 -3.65 8.09
CA ASP A 140 -15.55 -3.46 8.59
C ASP A 140 -14.52 -4.46 8.05
N THR A 141 -14.77 -5.02 6.87
CA THR A 141 -13.87 -5.95 6.18
C THR A 141 -13.27 -5.32 4.91
N CYS A 142 -12.25 -5.99 4.33
CA CYS A 142 -11.66 -5.61 3.06
C CYS A 142 -11.21 -6.86 2.28
N HIS A 143 -10.95 -6.67 0.97
CA HIS A 143 -10.47 -7.74 0.07
C HIS A 143 -8.99 -7.63 -0.26
N PHE A 144 -8.40 -6.52 0.03
CA PHE A 144 -6.98 -6.24 -0.18
C PHE A 144 -6.47 -5.24 0.84
N LEU A 145 -5.17 -5.24 1.03
CA LEU A 145 -4.41 -4.19 1.66
C LEU A 145 -3.56 -3.52 0.57
N ALA A 146 -3.52 -2.20 0.54
CA ALA A 146 -2.55 -1.47 -0.25
C ALA A 146 -1.74 -0.51 0.63
N VAL A 147 -0.47 -0.34 0.31
CA VAL A 147 0.45 0.59 0.95
C VAL A 147 0.84 1.64 -0.08
N ASP A 148 0.71 2.91 0.27
CA ASP A 148 1.02 4.04 -0.60
C ASP A 148 2.39 4.60 -0.26
N PHE A 149 3.19 4.81 -1.29
CA PHE A 149 4.51 5.41 -1.23
C PHE A 149 4.54 6.60 -2.17
N ASP A 150 4.62 7.80 -1.61
CA ASP A 150 4.72 9.06 -2.34
C ASP A 150 6.07 9.75 -2.02
N GLU A 151 6.34 10.90 -2.64
CA GLU A 151 7.53 11.74 -2.43
C GLU A 151 8.85 11.20 -3.01
N ALA A 152 9.99 11.83 -2.64
CA ALA A 152 11.25 11.68 -3.36
C ALA A 152 11.84 10.27 -3.32
N ASP A 153 11.73 9.56 -2.19
CA ASP A 153 12.43 8.30 -1.94
C ASP A 153 11.55 7.06 -2.19
N TRP A 154 10.38 7.23 -2.80
CA TRP A 154 9.39 6.16 -2.95
C TRP A 154 9.92 4.87 -3.60
N ARG A 155 10.93 4.99 -4.49
CA ARG A 155 11.49 3.82 -5.20
C ARG A 155 12.20 2.88 -4.23
N ASP A 156 13.09 3.43 -3.43
CA ASP A 156 13.89 2.67 -2.48
C ASP A 156 13.00 2.10 -1.36
N ASP A 157 12.06 2.90 -0.87
CA ASP A 157 11.13 2.51 0.18
C ASP A 157 10.17 1.40 -0.29
N ALA A 158 9.60 1.54 -1.47
CA ALA A 158 8.71 0.52 -2.05
C ALA A 158 9.45 -0.79 -2.34
N GLN A 159 10.68 -0.73 -2.87
CA GLN A 159 11.52 -1.92 -3.09
C GLN A 159 11.89 -2.61 -1.77
N ALA A 160 12.25 -1.84 -0.74
CA ALA A 160 12.55 -2.38 0.59
C ALA A 160 11.32 -3.08 1.21
N PHE A 161 10.13 -2.49 1.04
CA PHE A 161 8.88 -3.10 1.48
C PHE A 161 8.58 -4.42 0.74
N VAL A 162 8.75 -4.45 -0.58
CA VAL A 162 8.56 -5.67 -1.39
C VAL A 162 9.52 -6.78 -0.96
N LEU A 163 10.78 -6.45 -0.70
CA LEU A 163 11.76 -7.41 -0.17
C LEU A 163 11.33 -7.96 1.20
N SER A 164 10.85 -7.10 2.09
CA SER A 164 10.33 -7.51 3.39
C SER A 164 9.10 -8.42 3.27
N CYS A 165 8.18 -8.10 2.36
CA CYS A 165 7.04 -8.97 2.05
C CYS A 165 7.48 -10.37 1.63
N ARG A 166 8.48 -10.44 0.74
CA ARG A 166 9.04 -11.72 0.28
C ARG A 166 9.65 -12.54 1.41
N GLU A 167 10.47 -11.92 2.25
CA GLU A 167 11.07 -12.58 3.42
C GLU A 167 10.03 -13.13 4.39
N LEU A 168 8.94 -12.40 4.54
CA LEU A 168 7.83 -12.78 5.41
C LEU A 168 6.83 -13.74 4.74
N GLY A 169 7.02 -14.05 3.44
CA GLY A 169 6.11 -14.91 2.68
C GLY A 169 4.76 -14.25 2.36
N ALA A 170 4.67 -12.92 2.39
CA ALA A 170 3.48 -12.18 2.01
C ALA A 170 3.49 -11.88 0.50
N PRO A 171 2.51 -12.38 -0.29
CA PRO A 171 2.45 -12.09 -1.71
C PRO A 171 2.11 -10.60 -1.93
N VAL A 172 2.92 -9.91 -2.72
CA VAL A 172 2.76 -8.49 -2.98
C VAL A 172 2.95 -8.15 -4.46
N ALA A 173 2.11 -7.26 -4.98
CA ALA A 173 2.23 -6.70 -6.32
C ALA A 173 2.57 -5.22 -6.23
N LEU A 174 3.65 -4.79 -6.86
CA LEU A 174 4.07 -3.39 -6.88
C LEU A 174 3.56 -2.70 -8.15
N GLU A 175 2.89 -1.56 -7.99
CA GLU A 175 2.38 -0.71 -9.06
C GLU A 175 3.05 0.66 -8.99
N ILE A 176 3.48 1.20 -10.12
CA ILE A 176 3.79 2.63 -10.21
C ILE A 176 2.47 3.40 -10.21
N SER A 177 2.32 4.38 -9.34
CA SER A 177 1.09 5.15 -9.21
C SER A 177 0.74 5.91 -10.51
N ARG A 178 -0.51 6.35 -10.63
CA ARG A 178 -1.00 7.08 -11.81
C ARG A 178 -0.21 8.36 -12.11
N SER A 179 0.35 9.00 -11.09
CA SER A 179 1.18 10.21 -11.24
C SER A 179 2.58 9.91 -11.80
N GLY A 180 3.08 8.70 -11.62
CA GLY A 180 4.46 8.31 -11.87
C GLY A 180 5.43 8.71 -10.75
N ASN A 181 4.95 9.41 -9.72
CA ASN A 181 5.75 9.95 -8.61
C ASN A 181 5.53 9.21 -7.30
N GLY A 182 5.08 7.97 -7.37
CA GLY A 182 4.82 7.12 -6.21
C GLY A 182 4.54 5.70 -6.64
N ALA A 183 4.25 4.83 -5.68
CA ALA A 183 3.91 3.43 -5.90
C ALA A 183 2.86 2.94 -4.91
N HIS A 184 2.09 1.94 -5.34
CA HIS A 184 1.21 1.19 -4.45
C HIS A 184 1.69 -0.26 -4.37
N ALA A 185 1.89 -0.77 -3.16
CA ALA A 185 2.14 -2.18 -2.92
C ALA A 185 0.82 -2.87 -2.50
N TRP A 186 0.34 -3.81 -3.31
CA TRP A 186 -0.95 -4.47 -3.16
C TRP A 186 -0.78 -5.89 -2.62
N ILE A 187 -1.49 -6.21 -1.53
CA ILE A 187 -1.64 -7.56 -0.99
C ILE A 187 -3.11 -7.96 -1.14
N PHE A 188 -3.39 -8.92 -2.00
CA PHE A 188 -4.75 -9.41 -2.24
C PHE A 188 -5.07 -10.57 -1.30
N PHE A 189 -6.23 -10.57 -0.69
CA PHE A 189 -6.69 -11.64 0.17
C PHE A 189 -7.54 -12.68 -0.62
N ALA A 190 -7.42 -13.93 -0.23
CA ALA A 190 -8.21 -15.00 -0.84
C ALA A 190 -9.69 -14.86 -0.52
N ASP A 191 -10.01 -14.42 0.69
CA ASP A 191 -11.35 -14.06 1.16
C ASP A 191 -11.32 -12.73 1.90
N ARG A 192 -12.47 -12.25 2.38
CA ARG A 192 -12.56 -11.02 3.18
C ARG A 192 -11.87 -11.19 4.52
N VAL A 193 -11.16 -10.16 4.92
CA VAL A 193 -10.52 -10.07 6.23
C VAL A 193 -10.99 -8.81 6.97
N ALA A 194 -10.94 -8.82 8.29
CA ALA A 194 -11.21 -7.62 9.07
C ALA A 194 -10.21 -6.52 8.71
N ALA A 195 -10.68 -5.30 8.49
CA ALA A 195 -9.82 -4.17 8.14
C ALA A 195 -8.72 -3.93 9.18
N ARG A 196 -9.05 -4.13 10.47
CA ARG A 196 -8.08 -4.10 11.57
C ARG A 196 -6.93 -5.08 11.36
N ASP A 197 -7.22 -6.32 10.95
CA ASP A 197 -6.18 -7.34 10.79
C ASP A 197 -5.33 -7.07 9.54
N ALA A 198 -5.93 -6.59 8.45
CA ALA A 198 -5.20 -6.12 7.29
C ALA A 198 -4.25 -4.95 7.64
N ARG A 199 -4.70 -3.99 8.43
CA ARG A 199 -3.86 -2.87 8.90
C ARG A 199 -2.75 -3.32 9.85
N ARG A 200 -3.03 -4.23 10.77
CA ARG A 200 -2.01 -4.84 11.65
C ARG A 200 -0.92 -5.51 10.83
N LEU A 201 -1.31 -6.26 9.78
CA LEU A 201 -0.37 -6.87 8.85
C LEU A 201 0.50 -5.82 8.17
N GLY A 202 -0.10 -4.78 7.57
CA GLY A 202 0.62 -3.69 6.91
C GLY A 202 1.60 -2.99 7.86
N SER A 203 1.14 -2.63 9.06
CA SER A 203 1.97 -1.97 10.08
C SER A 203 3.13 -2.87 10.54
N ALA A 204 2.90 -4.17 10.69
CA ALA A 204 3.94 -5.12 11.07
C ALA A 204 5.03 -5.24 9.99
N ILE A 205 4.63 -5.34 8.70
CA ILE A 205 5.58 -5.38 7.58
C ILE A 205 6.36 -4.06 7.47
N ILE A 206 5.70 -2.90 7.62
CA ILE A 206 6.36 -1.59 7.62
C ILE A 206 7.39 -1.52 8.75
N SER A 207 7.02 -1.90 9.96
CA SER A 207 7.93 -1.92 11.12
C SER A 207 9.12 -2.85 10.89
N HIS A 208 8.89 -4.03 10.32
CA HIS A 208 9.94 -4.97 9.94
C HIS A 208 10.89 -4.34 8.90
N THR A 209 10.34 -3.67 7.89
CA THR A 209 11.12 -2.99 6.86
C THR A 209 12.01 -1.91 7.46
N CYS A 210 11.48 -1.08 8.37
CA CYS A 210 12.24 -0.04 9.07
C CYS A 210 13.37 -0.65 9.93
N ALA A 211 13.10 -1.74 10.63
CA ALA A 211 14.10 -2.40 11.49
C ALA A 211 15.22 -3.04 10.68
N ARG A 212 14.91 -3.60 9.51
CA ARG A 212 15.85 -4.26 8.60
C ARG A 212 16.76 -3.27 7.88
N THR A 213 16.21 -2.16 7.45
CA THR A 213 16.90 -1.13 6.68
C THR A 213 17.20 0.06 7.58
N ARG A 214 18.25 -0.03 8.40
CA ARG A 214 18.64 1.03 9.36
C ARG A 214 18.82 2.43 8.76
N GLN A 215 18.89 2.54 7.44
CA GLN A 215 19.06 3.80 6.70
C GLN A 215 17.78 4.32 6.08
N LEU A 216 16.75 3.48 5.88
CA LEU A 216 15.49 3.89 5.32
C LEU A 216 14.53 4.30 6.46
N LYS A 217 14.08 5.53 6.41
CA LYS A 217 13.08 6.06 7.36
C LYS A 217 11.67 5.77 6.88
N LEU A 218 11.49 5.12 5.70
CA LEU A 218 10.21 5.03 4.99
C LEU A 218 9.51 6.39 4.94
N SER A 219 10.26 7.42 4.61
CA SER A 219 9.76 8.80 4.58
C SER A 219 8.70 9.01 3.53
N SER A 220 8.69 8.17 2.49
CA SER A 220 7.70 8.18 1.43
C SER A 220 6.43 7.37 1.75
N TYR A 221 6.40 6.63 2.87
CA TYR A 221 5.18 5.97 3.31
C TYR A 221 4.14 7.01 3.68
N ASP A 222 3.00 7.03 2.96
CA ASP A 222 1.88 7.93 3.23
C ASP A 222 0.82 7.22 4.08
N ARG A 223 0.23 6.15 3.57
CA ARG A 223 -0.89 5.49 4.28
C ARG A 223 -1.14 4.05 3.86
N LEU A 224 -1.99 3.40 4.65
CA LEU A 224 -2.60 2.11 4.35
C LEU A 224 -4.00 2.29 3.73
N PHE A 225 -4.40 1.33 2.89
CA PHE A 225 -5.76 1.21 2.37
C PHE A 225 -6.30 -0.21 2.64
N PRO A 226 -7.28 -0.39 3.55
CA PRO A 226 -7.96 0.65 4.32
C PRO A 226 -7.05 1.31 5.37
N ASN A 227 -7.32 2.60 5.71
CA ASN A 227 -6.63 3.31 6.78
C ASN A 227 -7.41 3.30 8.11
N GLN A 228 -8.59 2.72 8.15
CA GLN A 228 -9.49 2.67 9.29
C GLN A 228 -9.88 1.23 9.61
N ASP A 229 -10.12 0.94 10.89
CA ASP A 229 -10.58 -0.37 11.36
C ASP A 229 -12.07 -0.56 11.16
N THR A 230 -12.83 0.54 11.23
CA THR A 230 -14.28 0.54 11.15
C THR A 230 -14.83 1.59 10.20
N MET A 231 -15.97 1.30 9.58
CA MET A 231 -16.63 2.22 8.66
C MET A 231 -17.21 3.44 9.40
N PRO A 232 -16.81 4.67 9.06
CA PRO A 232 -17.39 5.86 9.66
C PRO A 232 -18.87 5.98 9.29
N LYS A 233 -19.69 6.38 10.26
CA LYS A 233 -21.14 6.53 10.07
C LYS A 233 -21.44 7.50 8.92
N GLY A 234 -22.14 7.01 7.89
CA GLY A 234 -22.49 7.78 6.68
C GLY A 234 -21.31 8.05 5.74
N GLY A 235 -20.09 7.66 6.11
CA GLY A 235 -18.89 7.83 5.32
C GLY A 235 -18.65 6.74 4.28
N PHE A 236 -17.51 6.87 3.58
CA PHE A 236 -17.08 5.94 2.54
C PHE A 236 -15.75 5.25 2.89
N GLY A 237 -15.08 5.68 3.96
CA GLY A 237 -13.68 5.34 4.21
C GLY A 237 -12.74 6.09 3.26
N ASN A 238 -11.45 5.79 3.33
CA ASN A 238 -10.48 6.30 2.35
C ASN A 238 -10.63 5.59 1.01
N LEU A 239 -10.11 6.22 -0.04
CA LEU A 239 -10.16 5.67 -1.39
C LEU A 239 -8.75 5.49 -1.94
N ILE A 240 -8.56 4.51 -2.82
CA ILE A 240 -7.35 4.34 -3.62
C ILE A 240 -7.71 4.38 -5.10
N ALA A 241 -6.87 5.02 -5.92
CA ALA A 241 -7.01 4.99 -7.37
C ALA A 241 -6.83 3.57 -7.91
N LEU A 242 -7.65 3.14 -8.87
CA LEU A 242 -7.48 1.84 -9.51
C LEU A 242 -6.37 1.89 -10.56
N PRO A 243 -5.57 0.79 -10.69
CA PRO A 243 -4.49 0.71 -11.65
C PRO A 243 -4.98 0.48 -13.09
N LEU A 244 -4.02 0.46 -14.03
CA LEU A 244 -4.20 0.10 -15.44
C LEU A 244 -5.12 1.02 -16.26
N GLN A 245 -5.39 2.25 -15.80
CA GLN A 245 -6.10 3.25 -16.60
C GLN A 245 -5.30 3.54 -17.88
N LYS A 246 -5.95 3.49 -19.06
CA LYS A 246 -5.28 3.50 -20.34
C LYS A 246 -4.32 4.68 -20.56
N ALA A 247 -4.78 5.91 -20.32
CA ALA A 247 -3.97 7.10 -20.57
C ALA A 247 -2.72 7.20 -19.65
N ALA A 248 -2.77 6.64 -18.44
CA ALA A 248 -1.62 6.54 -17.57
C ALA A 248 -0.68 5.40 -18.02
N ARG A 249 -1.25 4.25 -18.37
CA ARG A 249 -0.53 3.06 -18.82
C ARG A 249 0.26 3.29 -20.12
N GLU A 250 -0.23 4.13 -21.02
CA GLU A 250 0.49 4.53 -22.25
C GLU A 250 1.77 5.35 -21.96
N ARG A 251 1.97 5.77 -20.69
CA ARG A 251 3.15 6.47 -20.20
C ARG A 251 3.96 5.64 -19.21
N ASP A 252 3.73 4.33 -19.17
CA ASP A 252 4.29 3.40 -18.18
C ASP A 252 3.95 3.76 -16.71
N PHE A 253 2.85 4.47 -16.48
CA PHE A 253 2.29 4.75 -15.16
C PHE A 253 1.03 3.92 -14.93
N SER A 254 0.64 3.76 -13.66
CA SER A 254 -0.50 2.91 -13.29
C SER A 254 -0.33 1.46 -13.79
N VAL A 255 0.89 0.95 -13.74
CA VAL A 255 1.30 -0.38 -14.22
C VAL A 255 2.04 -1.16 -13.15
N PHE A 256 1.88 -2.47 -13.14
CA PHE A 256 2.62 -3.37 -12.27
C PHE A 256 4.03 -3.58 -12.80
N VAL A 257 4.98 -3.62 -11.86
CA VAL A 257 6.41 -3.64 -12.15
C VAL A 257 7.12 -4.78 -11.42
N ASP A 258 8.27 -5.17 -11.96
CA ASP A 258 9.20 -6.09 -11.30
C ASP A 258 10.00 -5.37 -10.19
N GLU A 259 10.90 -6.11 -9.52
CA GLU A 259 11.76 -5.59 -8.46
C GLU A 259 12.72 -4.50 -8.92
N ALA A 260 13.02 -4.43 -10.20
CA ALA A 260 13.83 -3.37 -10.81
C ALA A 260 12.97 -2.19 -11.30
N LEU A 261 11.70 -2.14 -10.89
CA LEU A 261 10.71 -1.13 -11.27
C LEU A 261 10.45 -1.07 -12.80
N ARG A 262 10.65 -2.18 -13.50
CA ARG A 262 10.36 -2.29 -14.94
C ARG A 262 8.95 -2.84 -15.12
N PRO A 263 8.11 -2.23 -15.97
CA PRO A 263 6.78 -2.73 -16.25
C PRO A 263 6.79 -4.18 -16.73
N HIS A 264 5.90 -5.01 -16.18
CA HIS A 264 5.67 -6.36 -16.71
C HIS A 264 5.17 -6.25 -18.17
N ALA A 265 5.77 -7.01 -19.06
CA ALA A 265 5.42 -6.99 -20.49
C ALA A 265 3.95 -7.36 -20.74
N ASP A 266 3.38 -8.24 -19.92
CA ASP A 266 1.96 -8.58 -19.92
C ASP A 266 1.38 -8.42 -18.52
N GLN A 267 0.72 -7.30 -18.30
CA GLN A 267 0.07 -6.93 -17.03
C GLN A 267 -1.03 -7.92 -16.63
N TRP A 268 -1.73 -8.49 -17.60
CA TRP A 268 -2.83 -9.43 -17.35
C TRP A 268 -2.33 -10.82 -16.99
N ALA A 269 -1.26 -11.29 -17.64
CA ALA A 269 -0.59 -12.54 -17.27
C ALA A 269 -0.01 -12.43 -15.86
N PHE A 270 0.61 -11.30 -15.52
CA PHE A 270 1.09 -11.02 -14.17
C PHE A 270 -0.05 -11.07 -13.14
N LEU A 271 -1.12 -10.30 -13.32
CA LEU A 271 -2.26 -10.27 -12.39
C LEU A 271 -2.95 -11.64 -12.26
N ALA A 272 -3.04 -12.40 -13.35
CA ALA A 272 -3.63 -13.75 -13.31
C ALA A 272 -2.78 -14.75 -12.50
N SER A 273 -1.47 -14.54 -12.44
CA SER A 273 -0.53 -15.38 -11.68
C SER A 273 -0.36 -14.95 -10.23
N MET A 274 -0.90 -13.77 -9.83
CA MET A 274 -0.72 -13.25 -8.47
C MET A 274 -1.35 -14.17 -7.42
N PRO A 275 -0.56 -14.68 -6.47
CA PRO A 275 -1.08 -15.39 -5.32
C PRO A 275 -1.92 -14.44 -4.46
N ARG A 276 -2.92 -15.00 -3.79
CA ARG A 276 -3.70 -14.29 -2.80
C ARG A 276 -3.39 -14.83 -1.42
N MET A 277 -3.24 -13.96 -0.45
CA MET A 277 -2.94 -14.32 0.92
C MET A 277 -4.18 -14.91 1.59
N GLU A 278 -4.04 -16.10 2.18
CA GLU A 278 -5.12 -16.69 2.95
C GLU A 278 -5.30 -15.93 4.28
N PRO A 279 -6.55 -15.75 4.76
CA PRO A 279 -6.79 -15.09 6.05
C PRO A 279 -6.03 -15.75 7.22
N SER A 280 -5.84 -17.07 7.17
CA SER A 280 -5.06 -17.84 8.17
C SER A 280 -3.58 -17.47 8.22
N ASP A 281 -3.03 -16.89 7.16
CA ASP A 281 -1.60 -16.56 7.06
C ASP A 281 -1.27 -15.19 7.65
N ILE A 282 -2.29 -14.37 7.93
CA ILE A 282 -2.12 -13.00 8.42
C ILE A 282 -1.40 -13.00 9.77
N GLU A 283 -1.96 -13.67 10.77
CA GLU A 283 -1.38 -13.70 12.11
C GLU A 283 0.02 -14.33 12.15
N PRO A 284 0.29 -15.50 11.51
CA PRO A 284 1.63 -16.01 11.40
C PRO A 284 2.63 -15.05 10.75
N THR A 285 2.19 -14.27 9.75
CA THR A 285 3.05 -13.28 9.09
C THR A 285 3.35 -12.10 10.01
N ILE A 286 2.35 -11.62 10.77
CA ILE A 286 2.54 -10.59 11.79
C ILE A 286 3.56 -11.06 12.83
N LEU A 287 3.42 -12.29 13.34
CA LEU A 287 4.35 -12.85 14.33
C LEU A 287 5.78 -12.96 13.79
N ARG A 288 5.96 -13.37 12.54
CA ARG A 288 7.29 -13.37 11.89
C ARG A 288 7.86 -11.96 11.77
N ALA A 289 7.05 -10.99 11.35
CA ALA A 289 7.47 -9.60 11.18
C ALA A 289 7.89 -8.94 12.50
N THR A 290 7.28 -9.34 13.61
CA THR A 290 7.52 -8.75 14.94
C THR A 290 8.45 -9.58 15.82
N GLY A 291 9.06 -10.64 15.30
CA GLY A 291 9.92 -11.54 16.07
C GLY A 291 9.20 -12.27 17.21
N GLY A 292 7.88 -12.51 17.05
CA GLY A 292 7.03 -13.18 18.04
C GLY A 292 6.44 -12.25 19.10
N ALA A 293 6.78 -10.96 19.08
CA ALA A 293 6.12 -9.97 19.90
C ALA A 293 4.80 -9.55 19.23
N HIS A 294 3.69 -9.56 19.98
CA HIS A 294 2.46 -8.96 19.46
C HIS A 294 2.69 -7.46 19.26
N PRO A 295 2.44 -6.91 18.05
CA PRO A 295 2.39 -5.47 17.90
C PRO A 295 1.28 -4.99 18.83
N LEU A 296 1.59 -4.00 19.67
CA LEU A 296 0.58 -3.32 20.47
C LEU A 296 -0.54 -2.91 19.51
N ASP A 297 -1.79 -3.11 19.90
CA ASP A 297 -2.98 -2.64 19.16
C ASP A 297 -2.93 -1.11 19.09
N VAL A 298 -2.19 -0.61 18.13
CA VAL A 298 -2.14 0.81 17.85
C VAL A 298 -3.32 1.12 16.96
N THR A 299 -4.34 1.70 17.54
CA THR A 299 -5.44 2.30 16.79
C THR A 299 -4.88 3.56 16.11
N PHE A 300 -4.39 3.44 14.87
CA PHE A 300 -4.05 4.60 14.06
C PHE A 300 -5.35 5.25 13.61
N VAL A 301 -5.77 6.27 14.31
CA VAL A 301 -6.71 7.27 13.79
C VAL A 301 -5.82 8.38 13.25
N GLU A 302 -5.70 8.50 11.93
CA GLU A 302 -5.01 9.64 11.34
C GLU A 302 -5.76 10.91 11.74
N GLU A 303 -5.06 11.90 12.29
CA GLU A 303 -5.66 13.17 12.68
C GLU A 303 -6.38 13.88 11.53
N GLU A 304 -6.00 13.59 10.28
CA GLU A 304 -6.67 14.12 9.10
C GLU A 304 -8.10 13.63 8.93
N ASP A 305 -8.42 12.40 9.35
CA ASP A 305 -9.78 11.86 9.31
C ASP A 305 -10.68 12.48 10.41
N LEU A 306 -10.07 13.04 11.46
CA LEU A 306 -10.75 13.79 12.51
C LEU A 306 -10.82 15.29 12.21
N ARG A 307 -9.99 15.82 11.33
CA ARG A 307 -10.00 17.23 10.96
C ARG A 307 -11.11 17.50 9.95
N GLU A 308 -12.06 18.27 10.39
CA GLU A 308 -12.95 18.94 9.45
C GLU A 308 -12.11 19.94 8.63
N PRO A 309 -11.90 19.72 7.31
CA PRO A 309 -10.94 20.51 6.50
C PRO A 309 -11.25 22.01 6.43
N TRP A 310 -12.38 22.43 6.97
CA TRP A 310 -12.84 23.84 7.02
C TRP A 310 -12.71 24.47 8.41
N LYS A 311 -12.45 23.72 9.47
CA LYS A 311 -12.08 24.33 10.74
C LYS A 311 -10.59 24.65 10.69
N ARG A 312 -10.25 25.94 10.60
CA ARG A 312 -8.88 26.36 10.88
C ARG A 312 -8.48 25.77 12.22
N PRO A 313 -7.30 25.11 12.31
CA PRO A 313 -6.78 24.72 13.60
C PRO A 313 -6.79 25.97 14.47
N ALA A 314 -7.41 25.90 15.64
CA ALA A 314 -7.31 26.98 16.60
C ALA A 314 -5.81 27.23 16.76
N SER A 315 -5.36 28.44 16.49
CA SER A 315 -3.98 28.82 16.68
C SER A 315 -3.63 28.46 18.10
N VAL A 316 -2.79 27.44 18.26
CA VAL A 316 -2.27 27.06 19.58
C VAL A 316 -1.28 28.16 19.97
N SER A 317 -1.82 29.31 20.36
CA SER A 317 -1.10 30.29 21.15
C SER A 317 -1.12 29.83 22.60
N GLY A 318 -0.65 28.61 22.83
CA GLY A 318 -0.36 28.12 24.17
C GLY A 318 0.96 28.74 24.61
N LYS A 319 0.91 29.84 25.35
CA LYS A 319 1.99 30.19 26.25
C LYS A 319 2.25 28.98 27.11
N ILE A 320 3.45 28.43 27.05
CA ILE A 320 3.92 27.45 28.03
C ILE A 320 3.92 28.19 29.37
N LEU A 321 2.90 27.94 30.19
CA LEU A 321 2.74 28.55 31.51
C LEU A 321 3.23 27.55 32.56
N GLY A 322 4.55 27.32 32.61
CA GLY A 322 5.14 26.54 33.72
C GLY A 322 6.53 26.03 33.38
N PRO A 323 7.36 25.74 34.38
CA PRO A 323 8.63 25.04 34.17
C PRO A 323 8.38 23.62 33.66
N LEU A 324 9.27 23.15 32.79
CA LEU A 324 9.27 21.75 32.33
C LEU A 324 9.29 20.80 33.53
N PRO A 325 8.48 19.72 33.51
CA PRO A 325 8.51 18.73 34.56
C PRO A 325 9.90 18.09 34.71
N GLU A 326 10.38 17.93 35.93
CA GLU A 326 11.70 17.35 36.22
C GLU A 326 11.87 15.88 35.81
N ARG A 327 10.78 15.21 35.44
CA ARG A 327 10.76 13.85 34.91
C ARG A 327 9.75 13.72 33.78
N LEU A 328 10.23 13.23 32.62
CA LEU A 328 9.39 12.73 31.54
C LEU A 328 8.89 11.33 31.90
N THR A 329 7.58 11.16 32.04
CA THR A 329 6.98 9.85 32.15
C THR A 329 6.53 9.43 30.74
N VAL A 330 7.24 8.47 30.16
CA VAL A 330 6.82 7.84 28.90
C VAL A 330 5.75 6.82 29.26
N THR A 331 4.51 7.13 29.01
CA THR A 331 3.46 6.12 28.96
C THR A 331 3.47 5.49 27.57
N LEU A 332 3.42 4.15 27.52
CA LEU A 332 3.33 3.36 26.28
C LEU A 332 1.95 3.47 25.60
N SER A 333 1.28 4.59 25.67
CA SER A 333 0.21 4.98 24.78
C SER A 333 0.85 5.83 23.68
N ASN A 334 0.54 5.57 22.43
CA ASN A 334 1.16 6.21 21.27
C ASN A 334 0.98 7.73 21.13
N GLN A 335 0.81 8.41 22.24
CA GLN A 335 0.76 9.87 22.32
C GLN A 335 1.94 10.33 23.18
N ILE A 336 2.87 11.01 22.57
CA ILE A 336 3.90 11.76 23.29
C ILE A 336 3.27 13.07 23.72
N TYR A 337 3.02 13.23 25.01
CA TYR A 337 2.62 14.51 25.59
C TYR A 337 3.88 15.21 26.10
N PHE A 338 4.10 16.41 25.60
CA PHE A 338 5.10 17.33 26.13
C PHE A 338 4.45 18.24 27.17
#